data_35dd047a681b78a9af5db92bba4b361f
#
_entry.id   35dd047a681b78a9af5db92bba4b361f
#
_cell.length_a   1.000
_cell.length_b   1.000
_cell.length_c   1.000
_cell.angle_alpha   90.00
_cell.angle_beta   90.00
_cell.angle_gamma   90.00
#
_symmetry.space_group_name_H-M   'P 1'
#
loop_
_entity.id
_entity.type
_entity.pdbx_description
1 polymer ?
#
loop_
_entity_poly.entity_id
_entity_poly.type
_entity_poly.pdbx_seq_one_letter_code
_entity_poly.pdbx_strand_id
1 'polypeptide(L)'
;ENNQKGQKRLNGNVVLYDYAVKHGAEFHYNTKMVKLEKANGRITGCISENSDGRYVRYLASKGVVIATGGYCRNYDMLEALQPWNLRILGGNKSVPGAMGDGIRACLWVGAKMDETHSMAQFDRSALRPDQEPGIEAMKKTDMGTFWPGSQPWLKVNADGERFFNESGTYEGILHADEYQKGHCHYSLFDSTWTDFVQHTRMAGCSRLHP
;
A
#
# COMPACT_ATOMS: atom_id res chain seq x y z
N GLU A 1 19.99 1.75 -0.91
CA GLU A 1 20.83 2.40 -1.91
C GLU A 1 22.17 1.67 -1.97
N ASN A 2 22.27 0.69 -2.86
CA ASN A 2 23.55 0.08 -3.18
C ASN A 2 24.29 1.05 -4.08
N ASN A 3 25.17 1.84 -3.50
CA ASN A 3 26.05 2.77 -4.19
C ASN A 3 27.18 1.99 -4.88
N GLN A 4 26.88 1.36 -6.02
CA GLN A 4 27.91 1.09 -7.00
C GLN A 4 28.18 2.43 -7.70
N LYS A 5 29.31 3.05 -7.36
CA LYS A 5 29.80 4.29 -7.97
C LYS A 5 29.65 4.20 -9.50
N GLY A 6 28.79 5.05 -10.07
CA GLY A 6 28.75 5.31 -11.50
C GLY A 6 27.54 4.79 -12.30
N GLN A 7 26.67 3.96 -11.75
CA GLN A 7 25.43 3.61 -12.45
C GLN A 7 24.27 4.47 -11.94
N LYS A 8 23.83 5.42 -12.77
CA LYS A 8 22.56 6.13 -12.59
C LYS A 8 21.46 5.05 -12.63
N ARG A 9 20.86 4.70 -11.48
CA ARG A 9 19.68 3.83 -11.46
C ARG A 9 18.58 4.51 -12.27
N LEU A 10 18.32 4.02 -13.46
CA LEU A 10 17.15 4.41 -14.22
C LEU A 10 15.92 3.92 -13.44
N ASN A 11 15.01 4.83 -13.13
CA ASN A 11 13.73 4.46 -12.56
C ASN A 11 12.99 3.61 -13.63
N GLY A 12 12.68 2.36 -13.33
CA GLY A 12 12.02 1.44 -14.27
C GLY A 12 10.74 2.01 -14.87
N ASN A 13 9.99 2.81 -14.10
CA ASN A 13 8.78 3.45 -14.60
C ASN A 13 9.07 4.51 -15.68
N VAL A 14 10.18 5.24 -15.57
CA VAL A 14 10.59 6.21 -16.61
C VAL A 14 10.96 5.48 -17.90
N VAL A 15 11.70 4.39 -17.79
CA VAL A 15 12.06 3.57 -18.98
C VAL A 15 10.82 3.01 -19.67
N LEU A 16 9.86 2.50 -18.89
CA LEU A 16 8.60 1.98 -19.44
C LEU A 16 7.74 3.09 -20.07
N TYR A 17 7.70 4.26 -19.44
CA TYR A 17 7.01 5.42 -19.97
C TYR A 17 7.60 5.83 -21.33
N ASP A 18 8.91 6.03 -21.40
CA ASP A 18 9.60 6.43 -22.64
C ASP A 18 9.38 5.41 -23.74
N TYR A 19 9.44 4.12 -23.40
CA TYR A 19 9.16 3.03 -24.33
C TYR A 19 7.71 3.11 -24.86
N ALA A 20 6.74 3.29 -23.98
CA ALA A 20 5.34 3.37 -24.35
C ALA A 20 5.05 4.57 -25.27
N VAL A 21 5.56 5.74 -24.92
CA VAL A 21 5.44 6.97 -25.76
C VAL A 21 6.04 6.76 -27.13
N LYS A 22 7.25 6.17 -27.20
CA LYS A 22 7.91 5.85 -28.48
C LYS A 22 7.07 4.92 -29.36
N HIS A 23 6.20 4.09 -28.76
CA HIS A 23 5.32 3.17 -29.49
C HIS A 23 3.89 3.70 -29.64
N GLY A 24 3.68 4.99 -29.47
CA GLY A 24 2.42 5.67 -29.76
C GLY A 24 1.40 5.68 -28.63
N ALA A 25 1.81 5.39 -27.41
CA ALA A 25 0.92 5.54 -26.26
C ALA A 25 0.76 7.03 -25.89
N GLU A 26 -0.48 7.43 -25.62
CA GLU A 26 -0.83 8.76 -25.12
C GLU A 26 -1.12 8.67 -23.62
N PHE A 27 -0.65 9.67 -22.86
CA PHE A 27 -0.84 9.74 -21.41
C PHE A 27 -1.68 10.97 -21.05
N HIS A 28 -2.82 10.73 -20.43
CA HIS A 28 -3.72 11.77 -19.93
C HIS A 28 -3.63 11.80 -18.40
N TYR A 29 -2.82 12.72 -17.86
CA TYR A 29 -2.67 12.91 -16.43
C TYR A 29 -3.83 13.72 -15.83
N ASN A 30 -4.00 13.65 -14.51
CA ASN A 30 -5.06 14.32 -13.78
C ASN A 30 -6.46 14.04 -14.37
N THR A 31 -6.64 12.81 -14.86
CA THR A 31 -7.83 12.37 -15.55
C THR A 31 -8.31 11.08 -14.92
N LYS A 32 -9.25 11.19 -13.99
CA LYS A 32 -9.76 10.08 -13.19
C LYS A 32 -10.85 9.34 -13.95
N MET A 33 -10.72 8.02 -14.15
CA MET A 33 -11.81 7.21 -14.67
C MET A 33 -12.93 7.13 -13.63
N VAL A 34 -14.14 7.51 -14.05
CA VAL A 34 -15.33 7.49 -13.19
C VAL A 34 -16.31 6.40 -13.56
N LYS A 35 -16.30 5.93 -14.81
CA LYS A 35 -17.27 4.93 -15.27
C LYS A 35 -16.73 4.16 -16.48
N LEU A 36 -17.03 2.87 -16.55
CA LEU A 36 -16.92 2.06 -17.75
C LEU A 36 -18.21 2.11 -18.57
N GLU A 37 -18.07 2.10 -19.88
CA GLU A 37 -19.21 2.00 -20.80
C GLU A 37 -19.32 0.57 -21.36
N LYS A 38 -20.54 0.04 -21.35
CA LYS A 38 -20.86 -1.31 -21.84
C LYS A 38 -22.01 -1.24 -22.85
N ALA A 39 -21.80 -1.88 -24.00
CA ALA A 39 -22.83 -2.05 -25.00
C ALA A 39 -22.78 -3.49 -25.55
N ASN A 40 -23.93 -4.12 -25.71
CA ASN A 40 -24.03 -5.49 -26.24
C ASN A 40 -23.13 -6.51 -25.51
N GLY A 41 -23.03 -6.41 -24.19
CA GLY A 41 -22.22 -7.31 -23.36
C GLY A 41 -20.71 -7.02 -23.35
N ARG A 42 -20.23 -6.04 -24.10
CA ARG A 42 -18.82 -5.70 -24.23
C ARG A 42 -18.52 -4.31 -23.66
N ILE A 43 -17.34 -4.13 -23.08
CA ILE A 43 -16.84 -2.82 -22.70
C ILE A 43 -16.37 -2.09 -23.95
N THR A 44 -16.92 -0.91 -24.19
CA THR A 44 -16.69 -0.07 -25.38
C THR A 44 -15.90 1.20 -25.10
N GLY A 45 -15.59 1.47 -23.84
CA GLY A 45 -14.82 2.62 -23.44
C GLY A 45 -14.98 2.96 -21.98
N CYS A 46 -14.57 4.18 -21.64
CA CYS A 46 -14.76 4.72 -20.30
C CYS A 46 -15.06 6.23 -20.35
N ILE A 47 -15.62 6.71 -19.26
CA ILE A 47 -15.76 8.15 -19.00
C ILE A 47 -14.80 8.50 -17.87
N SER A 48 -14.06 9.58 -18.06
CA SER A 48 -13.13 10.12 -17.08
C SER A 48 -13.44 11.59 -16.81
N GLU A 49 -13.09 12.04 -15.62
CA GLU A 49 -13.18 13.44 -15.20
C GLU A 49 -11.77 14.02 -15.14
N ASN A 50 -11.56 15.16 -15.81
CA ASN A 50 -10.28 15.87 -15.79
C ASN A 50 -10.19 16.86 -14.63
N SER A 51 -9.04 17.53 -14.50
CA SER A 51 -8.79 18.53 -13.44
C SER A 51 -9.76 19.70 -13.44
N ASP A 52 -10.39 20.01 -14.60
CA ASP A 52 -11.36 21.11 -14.73
C ASP A 52 -12.79 20.67 -14.39
N GLY A 53 -12.97 19.42 -13.93
CA GLY A 53 -14.29 18.84 -13.65
C GLY A 53 -15.10 18.50 -14.92
N ARG A 54 -14.46 18.47 -16.08
CA ARG A 54 -15.13 18.09 -17.34
C ARG A 54 -15.03 16.59 -17.56
N TYR A 55 -16.10 16.02 -18.08
CA TYR A 55 -16.12 14.62 -18.45
C TYR A 55 -15.63 14.42 -19.88
N VAL A 56 -14.68 13.48 -20.02
CA VAL A 56 -14.11 13.07 -21.31
C VAL A 56 -14.46 11.61 -21.55
N ARG A 57 -14.96 11.32 -22.73
CA ARG A 57 -15.29 9.96 -23.16
C ARG A 57 -14.17 9.40 -24.00
N TYR A 58 -13.65 8.24 -23.58
CA TYR A 58 -12.64 7.49 -24.32
C TYR A 58 -13.28 6.23 -24.91
N LEU A 59 -13.22 6.10 -26.23
CA LEU A 59 -13.73 4.93 -26.95
C LEU A 59 -12.63 3.90 -27.13
N ALA A 60 -12.95 2.64 -26.90
CA ALA A 60 -12.00 1.53 -26.99
C ALA A 60 -12.50 0.46 -27.98
N SER A 61 -11.85 0.34 -29.12
CA SER A 61 -12.18 -0.65 -30.15
C SER A 61 -11.84 -2.10 -29.72
N LYS A 62 -10.80 -2.28 -28.93
CA LYS A 62 -10.32 -3.59 -28.47
C LYS A 62 -10.76 -3.93 -27.05
N GLY A 63 -10.77 -2.98 -26.14
CA GLY A 63 -11.11 -3.15 -24.74
C GLY A 63 -10.43 -2.15 -23.85
N VAL A 64 -10.69 -2.22 -22.54
CA VAL A 64 -10.10 -1.36 -21.50
C VAL A 64 -9.34 -2.23 -20.52
N VAL A 65 -8.08 -1.90 -20.26
CA VAL A 65 -7.26 -2.54 -19.23
C VAL A 65 -7.40 -1.73 -17.94
N ILE A 66 -7.81 -2.39 -16.86
CA ILE A 66 -7.90 -1.77 -15.53
C ILE A 66 -6.62 -2.08 -14.77
N ALA A 67 -5.81 -1.05 -14.49
CA ALA A 67 -4.57 -1.13 -13.75
C ALA A 67 -4.52 -0.08 -12.61
N THR A 68 -5.68 0.16 -11.98
CA THR A 68 -5.90 1.23 -11.00
C THR A 68 -5.53 0.86 -9.57
N GLY A 69 -4.96 -0.32 -9.36
CA GLY A 69 -4.63 -0.83 -8.03
C GLY A 69 -5.84 -1.23 -7.20
N GLY A 70 -5.65 -1.36 -5.91
CA GLY A 70 -6.65 -1.80 -4.94
C GLY A 70 -7.41 -0.66 -4.28
N TYR A 71 -7.93 -0.93 -3.07
CA TYR A 71 -8.76 0.00 -2.29
C TYR A 71 -8.24 0.27 -0.88
N CYS A 72 -6.94 0.11 -0.65
CA CYS A 72 -6.34 0.25 0.69
C CYS A 72 -6.46 1.65 1.32
N ARG A 73 -6.82 2.68 0.54
CA ARG A 73 -7.09 4.05 1.04
C ARG A 73 -8.59 4.37 1.15
N ASN A 74 -9.44 3.45 0.76
CA ASN A 74 -10.89 3.59 0.88
C ASN A 74 -11.35 2.87 2.14
N TYR A 75 -11.48 3.63 3.23
CA TYR A 75 -11.83 3.06 4.54
C TYR A 75 -13.23 2.47 4.57
N ASP A 76 -14.18 3.03 3.82
CA ASP A 76 -15.54 2.47 3.70
C ASP A 76 -15.51 1.09 3.04
N MET A 77 -14.69 0.91 2.01
CA MET A 77 -14.50 -0.41 1.39
C MET A 77 -13.76 -1.37 2.32
N LEU A 78 -12.78 -0.90 3.07
CA LEU A 78 -12.07 -1.72 4.04
C LEU A 78 -13.01 -2.19 5.16
N GLU A 79 -13.85 -1.30 5.69
CA GLU A 79 -14.83 -1.64 6.70
C GLU A 79 -15.88 -2.64 6.19
N ALA A 80 -16.36 -2.44 4.97
CA ALA A 80 -17.36 -3.32 4.37
C ALA A 80 -16.80 -4.71 4.01
N LEU A 81 -15.55 -4.81 3.58
CA LEU A 81 -14.99 -6.02 3.00
C LEU A 81 -13.95 -6.71 3.90
N GLN A 82 -13.28 -5.96 4.76
CA GLN A 82 -12.18 -6.44 5.59
C GLN A 82 -12.16 -5.81 7.00
N PRO A 83 -13.27 -5.82 7.73
CA PRO A 83 -13.36 -5.12 9.03
C PRO A 83 -12.34 -5.59 10.05
N TRP A 84 -11.94 -6.86 10.00
CA TRP A 84 -10.93 -7.42 10.90
C TRP A 84 -9.54 -6.82 10.70
N ASN A 85 -9.19 -6.45 9.46
CA ASN A 85 -7.89 -5.85 9.17
C ASN A 85 -7.77 -4.44 9.75
N LEU A 86 -8.89 -3.71 9.88
CA LEU A 86 -8.89 -2.38 10.48
C LEU A 86 -8.49 -2.39 11.96
N ARG A 87 -8.70 -3.49 12.67
CA ARG A 87 -8.36 -3.60 14.10
C ARG A 87 -6.86 -3.65 14.34
N ILE A 88 -6.10 -4.21 13.39
CA ILE A 88 -4.64 -4.39 13.51
C ILE A 88 -3.86 -3.36 12.66
N LEU A 89 -4.54 -2.49 11.95
CA LEU A 89 -3.91 -1.51 11.07
C LEU A 89 -3.49 -0.27 11.87
N GLY A 90 -2.21 -0.18 12.23
CA GLY A 90 -1.65 0.96 12.96
C GLY A 90 -1.26 2.13 12.07
N GLY A 91 -0.98 1.92 10.79
CA GLY A 91 -0.60 2.94 9.83
C GLY A 91 -0.86 2.50 8.39
N ASN A 92 -1.01 3.43 7.46
CA ASN A 92 -1.31 3.13 6.07
C ASN A 92 -0.32 3.81 5.11
N LYS A 93 0.57 3.02 4.52
CA LYS A 93 1.57 3.44 3.53
C LYS A 93 1.17 3.08 2.10
N SER A 94 -0.05 2.65 1.86
CA SER A 94 -0.52 2.36 0.51
C SER A 94 -0.53 3.63 -0.36
N VAL A 95 -0.54 3.41 -1.68
CA VAL A 95 -0.57 4.50 -2.66
C VAL A 95 -1.80 5.37 -2.45
N PRO A 96 -1.67 6.71 -2.37
CA PRO A 96 -2.80 7.62 -2.09
C PRO A 96 -4.00 7.45 -3.02
N GLY A 97 -3.78 7.06 -4.28
CA GLY A 97 -4.84 6.82 -5.26
C GLY A 97 -5.52 5.45 -5.17
N ALA A 98 -5.19 4.60 -4.19
CA ALA A 98 -5.78 3.26 -4.04
C ALA A 98 -7.19 3.33 -3.42
N MET A 99 -8.14 3.92 -4.15
CA MET A 99 -9.52 4.18 -3.72
C MET A 99 -10.53 3.15 -4.22
N GLY A 100 -10.09 2.15 -5.00
CA GLY A 100 -10.98 1.11 -5.53
C GLY A 100 -11.84 1.56 -6.71
N ASP A 101 -11.52 2.66 -7.36
CA ASP A 101 -12.34 3.21 -8.45
C ASP A 101 -12.51 2.23 -9.61
N GLY A 102 -11.44 1.56 -10.04
CA GLY A 102 -11.53 0.56 -11.10
C GLY A 102 -12.33 -0.67 -10.68
N ILE A 103 -12.18 -1.12 -9.44
CA ILE A 103 -12.97 -2.24 -8.90
C ILE A 103 -14.45 -1.90 -8.95
N ARG A 104 -14.86 -0.74 -8.42
CA ARG A 104 -16.25 -0.28 -8.42
C ARG A 104 -16.79 -0.15 -9.85
N ALA A 105 -16.01 0.44 -10.75
CA ALA A 105 -16.41 0.58 -12.15
C ALA A 105 -16.64 -0.78 -12.84
N CYS A 106 -15.82 -1.78 -12.53
CA CYS A 106 -16.00 -3.14 -13.02
C CYS A 106 -17.28 -3.80 -12.45
N LEU A 107 -17.54 -3.64 -11.16
CA LEU A 107 -18.74 -4.17 -10.52
C LEU A 107 -20.01 -3.58 -11.11
N TRP A 108 -20.05 -2.28 -11.40
CA TRP A 108 -21.20 -1.60 -12.00
C TRP A 108 -21.55 -2.11 -13.41
N VAL A 109 -20.59 -2.68 -14.12
CA VAL A 109 -20.82 -3.28 -15.45
C VAL A 109 -21.01 -4.79 -15.40
N GLY A 110 -21.11 -5.36 -14.18
CA GLY A 110 -21.46 -6.76 -13.94
C GLY A 110 -20.28 -7.71 -13.77
N ALA A 111 -19.08 -7.21 -13.47
CA ALA A 111 -17.98 -8.05 -13.00
C ALA A 111 -18.31 -8.63 -11.61
N LYS A 112 -17.68 -9.75 -11.28
CA LYS A 112 -17.71 -10.32 -9.94
C LYS A 112 -16.43 -9.98 -9.20
N MET A 113 -16.56 -9.79 -7.91
CA MET A 113 -15.43 -9.65 -7.01
C MET A 113 -15.03 -11.03 -6.48
N ASP A 114 -13.77 -11.17 -6.10
CA ASP A 114 -13.28 -12.34 -5.38
C ASP A 114 -14.06 -12.49 -4.05
N GLU A 115 -14.35 -13.71 -3.66
CA GLU A 115 -15.07 -14.01 -2.41
C GLU A 115 -14.17 -13.86 -1.18
N THR A 116 -12.87 -14.03 -1.37
CA THR A 116 -11.87 -13.93 -0.30
C THR A 116 -11.15 -12.59 -0.35
N HIS A 117 -11.61 -11.65 0.46
CA HIS A 117 -10.97 -10.35 0.57
C HIS A 117 -9.80 -10.42 1.56
N SER A 118 -8.60 -10.09 1.10
CA SER A 118 -7.43 -10.01 1.95
C SER A 118 -6.53 -8.85 1.55
N MET A 119 -5.77 -8.32 2.51
CA MET A 119 -4.70 -7.38 2.22
C MET A 119 -3.41 -7.85 2.85
N ALA A 120 -2.29 -7.57 2.19
CA ALA A 120 -0.98 -7.78 2.78
C ALA A 120 -0.72 -6.69 3.83
N GLN A 121 -0.32 -7.12 5.01
CA GLN A 121 0.07 -6.25 6.11
C GLN A 121 1.52 -6.53 6.50
N PHE A 122 2.20 -5.50 6.99
CA PHE A 122 3.62 -5.58 7.31
C PHE A 122 3.93 -4.73 8.54
N ASP A 123 4.76 -5.24 9.42
CA ASP A 123 5.28 -4.59 10.63
C ASP A 123 6.44 -3.60 10.35
N ARG A 124 6.41 -2.90 9.23
CA ARG A 124 7.54 -2.13 8.73
C ARG A 124 7.52 -0.66 9.05
N SER A 125 6.35 -0.14 9.39
CA SER A 125 6.18 1.27 9.67
C SER A 125 6.30 1.53 11.16
N ALA A 126 7.08 2.54 11.52
CA ALA A 126 7.11 3.05 12.87
C ALA A 126 6.48 4.44 12.94
N LEU A 127 5.86 4.73 14.05
CA LEU A 127 5.32 6.03 14.39
C LEU A 127 6.31 6.80 15.24
N ARG A 128 6.27 8.11 15.18
CA ARG A 128 6.99 8.96 16.14
C ARG A 128 6.26 8.94 17.48
N PRO A 129 6.96 9.24 18.59
CA PRO A 129 6.36 9.23 19.93
C PRO A 129 5.16 10.18 20.10
N ASP A 130 5.04 11.20 19.25
CA ASP A 130 3.96 12.18 19.23
C ASP A 130 2.77 11.78 18.36
N GLN A 131 2.80 10.60 17.75
CA GLN A 131 1.76 10.11 16.86
C GLN A 131 0.95 8.98 17.49
N GLU A 132 -0.36 9.08 17.37
CA GLU A 132 -1.31 8.05 17.79
C GLU A 132 -1.44 6.98 16.67
N PRO A 133 -1.37 5.68 17.01
CA PRO A 133 -1.65 4.61 16.05
C PRO A 133 -3.16 4.45 15.83
N GLY A 134 -3.50 3.74 14.75
CA GLY A 134 -4.85 3.26 14.51
C GLY A 134 -5.63 4.04 13.47
N ILE A 135 -6.81 3.48 13.16
CA ILE A 135 -7.63 3.90 12.01
C ILE A 135 -8.09 5.36 12.11
N GLU A 136 -8.46 5.81 13.29
CA GLU A 136 -8.97 7.18 13.48
C GLU A 136 -7.87 8.24 13.28
N ALA A 137 -6.65 7.93 13.69
CA ALA A 137 -5.52 8.80 13.43
C ALA A 137 -5.17 8.78 11.93
N MET A 138 -5.23 7.62 11.28
CA MET A 138 -4.99 7.48 9.83
C MET A 138 -6.01 8.23 8.97
N LYS A 139 -7.28 8.29 9.37
CA LYS A 139 -8.31 9.06 8.68
C LYS A 139 -8.08 10.57 8.74
N LYS A 140 -7.45 11.05 9.81
CA LYS A 140 -7.24 12.49 10.06
C LYS A 140 -5.99 13.06 9.41
N THR A 141 -4.94 12.25 9.33
CA THR A 141 -3.63 12.72 8.88
C THR A 141 -2.97 11.72 7.95
N ASP A 142 -2.27 12.21 6.94
CA ASP A 142 -1.28 11.40 6.23
C ASP A 142 -0.08 11.23 7.18
N MET A 143 -0.17 10.20 8.01
CA MET A 143 0.81 9.99 9.09
C MET A 143 2.19 9.76 8.49
N GLY A 144 3.09 10.67 8.75
CA GLY A 144 4.49 10.55 8.41
C GLY A 144 5.14 9.40 9.18
N THR A 145 4.86 8.18 8.77
CA THR A 145 5.55 7.01 9.29
C THR A 145 6.95 6.98 8.72
N PHE A 146 7.94 6.60 9.51
CA PHE A 146 9.25 6.23 9.01
C PHE A 146 9.36 4.72 8.88
N TRP A 147 10.33 4.25 8.11
CA TRP A 147 10.43 2.84 7.78
C TRP A 147 11.72 2.22 8.32
N PRO A 148 11.72 1.69 9.56
CA PRO A 148 12.88 0.97 10.08
C PRO A 148 13.07 -0.40 9.43
N GLY A 149 12.10 -0.86 8.63
CA GLY A 149 12.06 -2.21 8.10
C GLY A 149 11.69 -3.22 9.18
N SER A 150 11.49 -4.47 8.76
CA SER A 150 11.26 -5.58 9.68
C SER A 150 12.59 -6.08 10.19
N GLN A 151 13.03 -5.58 11.32
CA GLN A 151 14.28 -5.98 11.96
C GLN A 151 14.01 -6.93 13.11
N PRO A 152 14.89 -7.92 13.38
CA PRO A 152 14.75 -8.87 14.48
C PRO A 152 15.19 -8.25 15.82
N TRP A 153 14.88 -6.99 16.03
CA TRP A 153 15.10 -6.30 17.29
C TRP A 153 14.11 -6.78 18.34
N LEU A 154 14.50 -6.70 19.60
CA LEU A 154 13.62 -7.05 20.70
C LEU A 154 12.33 -6.24 20.64
N LYS A 155 11.19 -6.92 20.66
CA LYS A 155 9.86 -6.31 20.64
C LYS A 155 9.19 -6.49 21.99
N VAL A 156 8.80 -5.37 22.58
CA VAL A 156 8.10 -5.35 23.87
C VAL A 156 6.76 -4.61 23.72
N ASN A 157 5.81 -5.02 24.54
CA ASN A 157 4.52 -4.34 24.65
C ASN A 157 4.64 -3.06 25.52
N ALA A 158 3.51 -2.36 25.76
CA ALA A 158 3.45 -1.15 26.58
C ALA A 158 3.86 -1.38 28.05
N ASP A 159 3.83 -2.58 28.54
CA ASP A 159 4.24 -2.95 29.90
C ASP A 159 5.73 -3.38 29.97
N GLY A 160 6.45 -3.32 28.86
CA GLY A 160 7.85 -3.69 28.76
C GLY A 160 8.11 -5.19 28.65
N GLU A 161 7.08 -5.97 28.41
CA GLU A 161 7.17 -7.43 28.32
C GLU A 161 7.39 -7.90 26.87
N ARG A 162 8.30 -8.84 26.67
CA ARG A 162 8.46 -9.52 25.39
C ARG A 162 7.26 -10.43 25.15
N PHE A 163 6.59 -10.26 24.03
CA PHE A 163 5.33 -10.97 23.72
C PHE A 163 5.36 -11.77 22.42
N PHE A 164 6.41 -11.61 21.62
CA PHE A 164 6.49 -12.22 20.29
C PHE A 164 7.89 -12.76 19.97
N ASN A 165 7.96 -13.71 19.05
CA ASN A 165 9.22 -14.18 18.47
C ASN A 165 9.62 -13.30 17.28
N GLU A 166 10.69 -12.55 17.41
CA GLU A 166 11.15 -11.56 16.41
C GLU A 166 11.60 -12.20 15.08
N SER A 167 11.81 -13.52 15.06
CA SER A 167 12.06 -14.31 13.85
C SER A 167 10.77 -14.83 13.20
N GLY A 168 9.61 -14.47 13.73
CA GLY A 168 8.30 -14.83 13.20
C GLY A 168 7.95 -14.13 11.89
N THR A 169 6.77 -14.45 11.36
CA THR A 169 6.27 -13.86 10.11
C THR A 169 5.74 -12.44 10.36
N TYR A 170 5.69 -11.62 9.30
CA TYR A 170 5.09 -10.28 9.36
C TYR A 170 3.67 -10.28 9.88
N GLU A 171 2.85 -11.18 9.34
CA GLU A 171 1.45 -11.30 9.76
C GLU A 171 1.33 -11.77 11.20
N GLY A 172 2.22 -12.67 11.63
CA GLY A 172 2.23 -13.19 12.99
C GLY A 172 2.42 -12.09 14.03
N ILE A 173 3.33 -11.15 13.81
CA ILE A 173 3.55 -10.03 14.74
C ILE A 173 2.37 -9.07 14.76
N LEU A 174 1.79 -8.75 13.60
CA LEU A 174 0.63 -7.85 13.51
C LEU A 174 -0.58 -8.42 14.24
N HIS A 175 -0.81 -9.74 14.11
CA HIS A 175 -1.85 -10.41 14.90
C HIS A 175 -1.53 -10.47 16.39
N ALA A 176 -0.26 -10.59 16.76
CA ALA A 176 0.14 -10.50 18.16
C ALA A 176 -0.08 -9.10 18.73
N ASP A 177 0.17 -8.05 17.93
CA ASP A 177 -0.09 -6.66 18.31
C ASP A 177 -1.58 -6.37 18.57
N GLU A 178 -2.49 -7.08 17.91
CA GLU A 178 -3.95 -6.93 18.13
C GLU A 178 -4.32 -7.15 19.61
N TYR A 179 -3.57 -8.01 20.30
CA TYR A 179 -3.82 -8.35 21.70
C TYR A 179 -3.02 -7.49 22.68
N GLN A 180 -2.17 -6.58 22.20
CA GLN A 180 -1.38 -5.71 23.05
C GLN A 180 -2.10 -4.38 23.29
N LYS A 181 -1.78 -3.76 24.43
CA LYS A 181 -2.30 -2.44 24.76
C LYS A 181 -1.89 -1.40 23.72
N GLY A 182 -2.88 -0.71 23.16
CA GLY A 182 -2.67 0.28 22.10
C GLY A 182 -2.42 -0.32 20.70
N HIS A 183 -2.54 -1.67 20.54
CA HIS A 183 -2.33 -2.37 19.28
C HIS A 183 -1.00 -2.03 18.59
N CYS A 184 0.05 -1.90 19.40
CA CYS A 184 1.39 -1.57 18.93
C CYS A 184 2.46 -2.21 19.83
N HIS A 185 3.68 -2.19 19.33
CA HIS A 185 4.86 -2.62 20.09
C HIS A 185 5.97 -1.58 20.01
N TYR A 186 6.96 -1.73 20.88
CA TYR A 186 8.18 -0.95 20.90
C TYR A 186 9.35 -1.83 20.49
N SER A 187 10.09 -1.43 19.47
CA SER A 187 11.31 -2.11 19.05
C SER A 187 12.51 -1.51 19.79
N LEU A 188 13.23 -2.34 20.54
CA LEU A 188 14.41 -1.95 21.32
C LEU A 188 15.68 -2.39 20.58
N PHE A 189 16.60 -1.47 20.44
CA PHE A 189 17.93 -1.71 19.85
C PHE A 189 18.93 -0.74 20.47
N ASP A 190 20.20 -1.11 20.47
CA ASP A 190 21.28 -0.29 21.00
C ASP A 190 22.00 0.52 19.91
N SER A 191 22.98 1.32 20.30
CA SER A 191 23.74 2.17 19.40
C SER A 191 24.62 1.41 18.41
N THR A 192 24.84 0.10 18.64
CA THR A 192 25.68 -0.76 17.79
C THR A 192 24.86 -1.53 16.74
N TRP A 193 23.55 -1.26 16.63
CA TRP A 193 22.65 -1.95 15.72
C TRP A 193 23.15 -1.96 14.25
N THR A 194 23.88 -0.94 13.84
CA THR A 194 24.43 -0.82 12.48
C THR A 194 25.47 -1.90 12.18
N ASP A 195 26.19 -2.35 13.18
CA ASP A 195 27.25 -3.37 13.03
C ASP A 195 26.62 -4.76 12.78
N PHE A 196 25.42 -4.99 13.28
CA PHE A 196 24.75 -6.26 13.21
C PHE A 196 23.70 -6.37 12.13
N VAL A 197 23.12 -5.25 11.67
CA VAL A 197 22.01 -5.25 10.71
C VAL A 197 22.33 -5.99 9.41
N GLN A 198 23.57 -5.94 8.96
CA GLN A 198 24.04 -6.62 7.76
C GLN A 198 24.12 -8.15 7.91
N HIS A 199 24.22 -8.64 9.13
CA HIS A 199 24.34 -10.07 9.46
C HIS A 199 23.00 -10.70 9.82
N THR A 200 21.96 -9.89 10.07
CA THR A 200 20.65 -10.41 10.40
C THR A 200 19.96 -10.95 9.15
N ARG A 201 19.52 -12.19 9.20
CA ARG A 201 18.63 -12.74 8.19
C ARG A 201 17.26 -12.09 8.39
N MET A 202 16.84 -11.37 7.40
CA MET A 202 15.54 -10.73 7.43
C MET A 202 14.48 -11.66 6.87
N ALA A 203 13.40 -11.81 7.62
CA ALA A 203 12.16 -12.37 7.10
C ALA A 203 11.48 -11.34 6.20
N GLY A 204 12.13 -10.90 5.11
CA GLY A 204 11.52 -9.98 4.18
C GLY A 204 12.48 -9.07 3.40
N CYS A 205 11.92 -8.18 2.59
CA CYS A 205 12.63 -7.43 1.57
C CYS A 205 13.14 -6.04 2.00
N SER A 206 13.01 -5.67 3.26
CA SER A 206 13.46 -4.36 3.77
C SER A 206 14.71 -4.49 4.61
N ARG A 207 15.85 -4.14 4.06
CA ARG A 207 17.08 -3.92 4.83
C ARG A 207 17.21 -2.45 5.12
N LEU A 208 17.49 -2.09 6.38
CA LEU A 208 18.12 -0.83 6.68
C LEU A 208 19.57 -0.93 6.21
N HIS A 209 20.00 0.07 5.49
CA HIS A 209 21.41 0.29 5.21
C HIS A 209 21.86 1.45 6.09
N PRO A 210 22.93 1.25 6.87
CA PRO A 210 23.53 2.34 7.64
C PRO A 210 24.01 3.47 6.74
#